data_b3a11cf2cfb0b0d0b45141a8c94053ae
#
_entry.id   b3a11cf2cfb0b0d0b45141a8c94053ae
#
_cell.length_a   1.000
_cell.length_b   1.000
_cell.length_c   1.000
_cell.angle_alpha   90.00
_cell.angle_beta   90.00
_cell.angle_gamma   90.00
#
_symmetry.space_group_name_H-M   'P 1'
#
loop_
_entity.id
_entity.type
_entity.pdbx_description
1 polymer ?
#
loop_
_entity_poly.entity_id
_entity_poly.type
_entity_poly.pdbx_seq_one_letter_code
_entity_poly.pdbx_strand_id
1 'polypeptide(L)'
;MSDQSNSRLIYGFHAVLAKLRHDPEGIFEIYTDAQRNDARARDLLRHAEQLGARVIPSEGERLDKMVGTRRHQGVVARVDSRRKELKLPDVLDGLTEPALLLVLDGIQDPHNLGACLRVADAAGAHAVIAPKDKAVGLNATAVKVASGAADTVPYITVTNLARALREMQEAGVWVLGAAGEAERSIYTVDQKGPTAWVLGAEGDGLRRLTRETCDELVRIPMYGTVESLNVSVASGLCLFEARRQRSMA
;
A
#
# COMPACT_ATOMS: atom_id res chain seq x y z
N MET A 1 -32.66 5.63 7.96
CA MET A 1 -32.53 4.20 7.62
C MET A 1 -32.04 4.05 6.17
N SER A 2 -30.80 4.43 5.84
CA SER A 2 -30.33 4.41 4.43
C SER A 2 -28.80 4.29 4.27
N ASP A 3 -28.07 3.64 5.19
CA ASP A 3 -26.61 3.59 5.10
C ASP A 3 -26.01 2.16 5.09
N GLN A 4 -26.84 1.13 4.93
CA GLN A 4 -26.32 -0.26 4.90
C GLN A 4 -25.81 -0.71 3.52
N SER A 5 -26.19 -0.03 2.45
CA SER A 5 -25.82 -0.43 1.08
C SER A 5 -24.38 -0.11 0.70
N ASN A 6 -23.69 0.72 1.49
CA ASN A 6 -22.35 1.21 1.18
C ASN A 6 -21.29 0.85 2.23
N SER A 7 -21.50 -0.27 2.96
CA SER A 7 -20.58 -0.75 3.98
C SER A 7 -20.03 -2.12 3.65
N ARG A 8 -18.77 -2.37 4.03
CA ARG A 8 -18.13 -3.69 4.00
C ARG A 8 -17.56 -4.05 5.37
N LEU A 9 -17.26 -5.33 5.56
CA LEU A 9 -16.62 -5.80 6.78
C LEU A 9 -15.14 -6.04 6.51
N ILE A 10 -14.30 -5.54 7.43
CA ILE A 10 -12.89 -5.90 7.55
C ILE A 10 -12.69 -6.61 8.89
N TYR A 11 -11.69 -7.47 9.00
CA TYR A 11 -11.46 -8.24 10.21
C TYR A 11 -9.97 -8.52 10.47
N GLY A 12 -9.67 -8.80 11.73
CA GLY A 12 -8.32 -8.99 12.24
C GLY A 12 -7.68 -7.69 12.74
N PHE A 13 -6.82 -7.81 13.75
CA PHE A 13 -6.25 -6.64 14.44
C PHE A 13 -5.49 -5.70 13.50
N HIS A 14 -4.68 -6.25 12.59
CA HIS A 14 -3.90 -5.43 11.65
C HIS A 14 -4.79 -4.56 10.77
N ALA A 15 -5.80 -5.15 10.12
CA ALA A 15 -6.69 -4.43 9.24
C ALA A 15 -7.50 -3.34 9.97
N VAL A 16 -8.03 -3.66 11.17
CA VAL A 16 -8.86 -2.72 11.93
C VAL A 16 -8.01 -1.61 12.54
N LEU A 17 -6.83 -1.91 13.11
CA LEU A 17 -5.92 -0.89 13.63
C LEU A 17 -5.38 0.02 12.54
N ALA A 18 -5.03 -0.53 11.38
CA ALA A 18 -4.61 0.27 10.25
C ALA A 18 -5.72 1.23 9.79
N LYS A 19 -6.95 0.74 9.66
CA LYS A 19 -8.09 1.58 9.30
C LYS A 19 -8.35 2.68 10.34
N LEU A 20 -8.24 2.35 11.65
CA LEU A 20 -8.36 3.34 12.72
C LEU A 20 -7.32 4.46 12.62
N ARG A 21 -6.08 4.13 12.24
CA ARG A 21 -4.99 5.10 12.12
C ARG A 21 -5.11 5.99 10.87
N HIS A 22 -5.52 5.42 9.75
CA HIS A 22 -5.48 6.12 8.46
C HIS A 22 -6.81 6.74 8.03
N ASP A 23 -7.94 6.18 8.46
CA ASP A 23 -9.29 6.67 8.11
C ASP A 23 -10.30 6.29 9.20
N PRO A 24 -10.20 6.90 10.39
CA PRO A 24 -11.11 6.60 11.50
C PRO A 24 -12.57 6.98 11.18
N GLU A 25 -12.79 8.06 10.41
CA GLU A 25 -14.13 8.50 10.01
C GLU A 25 -14.84 7.50 9.09
N GLY A 26 -14.08 6.70 8.36
CA GLY A 26 -14.59 5.61 7.53
C GLY A 26 -14.99 4.36 8.32
N ILE A 27 -14.93 4.36 9.65
CA ILE A 27 -15.35 3.25 10.49
C ILE A 27 -16.71 3.55 11.11
N PHE A 28 -17.72 2.75 10.80
CA PHE A 28 -19.04 2.87 11.39
C PHE A 28 -19.12 2.21 12.77
N GLU A 29 -18.60 0.99 12.89
CA GLU A 29 -18.66 0.19 14.11
C GLU A 29 -17.51 -0.83 14.15
N ILE A 30 -17.00 -1.08 15.37
CA ILE A 30 -16.00 -2.12 15.64
C ILE A 30 -16.65 -3.14 16.58
N TYR A 31 -16.67 -4.39 16.18
CA TYR A 31 -17.15 -5.50 16.98
C TYR A 31 -15.96 -6.26 17.55
N THR A 32 -15.94 -6.42 18.88
CA THR A 32 -14.84 -7.11 19.59
C THR A 32 -15.38 -8.29 20.38
N ASP A 33 -14.63 -9.39 20.41
CA ASP A 33 -14.98 -10.53 21.25
C ASP A 33 -14.87 -10.13 22.72
N ALA A 34 -16.00 -10.17 23.43
CA ALA A 34 -16.11 -9.77 24.83
C ALA A 34 -15.26 -10.64 25.78
N GLN A 35 -14.93 -11.86 25.39
CA GLN A 35 -14.12 -12.77 26.20
C GLN A 35 -12.60 -12.54 25.99
N ARG A 36 -12.22 -11.73 25.00
CA ARG A 36 -10.82 -11.52 24.66
C ARG A 36 -10.25 -10.29 25.36
N ASN A 37 -9.24 -10.52 26.20
CA ASN A 37 -8.59 -9.47 27.00
C ASN A 37 -7.06 -9.52 26.91
N ASP A 38 -6.51 -9.80 25.73
CA ASP A 38 -5.07 -9.78 25.50
C ASP A 38 -4.54 -8.35 25.24
N ALA A 39 -3.23 -8.19 25.15
CA ALA A 39 -2.59 -6.89 24.93
C ALA A 39 -3.05 -6.22 23.63
N ARG A 40 -3.29 -6.99 22.55
CA ARG A 40 -3.74 -6.48 21.25
C ARG A 40 -5.17 -5.95 21.32
N ALA A 41 -6.04 -6.66 22.05
CA ALA A 41 -7.42 -6.21 22.25
C ALA A 41 -7.46 -4.89 23.05
N ARG A 42 -6.67 -4.79 24.11
CA ARG A 42 -6.57 -3.55 24.90
C ARG A 42 -6.00 -2.38 24.10
N ASP A 43 -5.02 -2.61 23.25
CA ASP A 43 -4.44 -1.59 22.38
C ASP A 43 -5.46 -1.07 21.36
N LEU A 44 -6.20 -1.98 20.72
CA LEU A 44 -7.29 -1.63 19.81
C LEU A 44 -8.36 -0.77 20.50
N LEU A 45 -8.82 -1.21 21.68
CA LEU A 45 -9.87 -0.49 22.43
C LEU A 45 -9.41 0.92 22.80
N ARG A 46 -8.17 1.08 23.26
CA ARG A 46 -7.57 2.38 23.57
C ARG A 46 -7.54 3.31 22.35
N HIS A 47 -7.08 2.82 21.19
CA HIS A 47 -7.08 3.62 19.96
C HIS A 47 -8.48 3.96 19.50
N ALA A 48 -9.43 3.02 19.59
CA ALA A 48 -10.81 3.25 19.23
C ALA A 48 -11.46 4.33 20.12
N GLU A 49 -11.20 4.29 21.43
CA GLU A 49 -11.69 5.28 22.39
C GLU A 49 -11.11 6.68 22.13
N GLN A 50 -9.79 6.78 21.89
CA GLN A 50 -9.10 8.04 21.56
C GLN A 50 -9.69 8.72 20.31
N LEU A 51 -10.13 7.93 19.33
CA LEU A 51 -10.68 8.41 18.07
C LEU A 51 -12.21 8.49 18.08
N GLY A 52 -12.87 8.19 19.20
CA GLY A 52 -14.33 8.22 19.32
C GLY A 52 -15.06 7.16 18.50
N ALA A 53 -14.37 6.08 18.10
CA ALA A 53 -14.97 5.01 17.31
C ALA A 53 -15.91 4.15 18.16
N ARG A 54 -17.08 3.83 17.60
CA ARG A 54 -18.09 3.01 18.29
C ARG A 54 -17.65 1.56 18.38
N VAL A 55 -17.40 1.08 19.61
CA VAL A 55 -17.06 -0.33 19.89
C VAL A 55 -18.27 -1.07 20.45
N ILE A 56 -18.53 -2.26 19.92
CA ILE A 56 -19.65 -3.13 20.29
C ILE A 56 -19.11 -4.49 20.74
N PRO A 57 -19.16 -4.82 22.04
CA PRO A 57 -18.82 -6.15 22.52
C PRO A 57 -19.75 -7.20 21.88
N SER A 58 -19.19 -8.33 21.45
CA SER A 58 -19.91 -9.36 20.73
C SER A 58 -19.40 -10.74 21.10
N GLU A 59 -20.20 -11.76 20.87
CA GLU A 59 -19.77 -13.15 21.02
C GLU A 59 -18.98 -13.61 19.79
N GLY A 60 -17.99 -14.48 19.98
CA GLY A 60 -17.16 -15.02 18.89
C GLY A 60 -17.96 -15.65 17.76
N GLU A 61 -19.03 -16.41 18.09
CA GLU A 61 -19.93 -17.01 17.09
C GLU A 61 -20.65 -15.97 16.21
N ARG A 62 -20.98 -14.81 16.78
CA ARG A 62 -21.57 -13.71 16.01
C ARG A 62 -20.55 -13.15 15.02
N LEU A 63 -19.30 -13.00 15.44
CA LEU A 63 -18.21 -12.55 14.58
C LEU A 63 -17.95 -13.54 13.45
N ASP A 64 -17.95 -14.87 13.74
CA ASP A 64 -17.85 -15.94 12.75
C ASP A 64 -18.93 -15.80 11.65
N LYS A 65 -20.19 -15.58 12.08
CA LYS A 65 -21.32 -15.41 11.16
C LYS A 65 -21.23 -14.15 10.33
N MET A 66 -20.69 -13.06 10.89
CA MET A 66 -20.55 -11.79 10.17
C MET A 66 -19.58 -11.88 9.00
N VAL A 67 -18.45 -12.57 9.17
CA VAL A 67 -17.38 -12.61 8.16
C VAL A 67 -17.21 -13.96 7.47
N GLY A 68 -17.98 -14.96 7.85
CA GLY A 68 -17.94 -16.30 7.25
C GLY A 68 -16.64 -17.08 7.52
N THR A 69 -15.86 -16.68 8.53
CA THR A 69 -14.59 -17.34 8.88
C THR A 69 -14.26 -17.15 10.36
N ARG A 70 -13.51 -18.11 10.93
CA ARG A 70 -12.95 -18.01 12.29
C ARG A 70 -11.61 -17.25 12.36
N ARG A 71 -11.10 -16.75 11.23
CA ARG A 71 -9.79 -16.06 11.17
C ARG A 71 -9.84 -14.60 11.59
N HIS A 72 -10.98 -14.11 12.08
CA HIS A 72 -11.18 -12.70 12.48
C HIS A 72 -10.42 -12.30 13.75
N GLN A 73 -9.78 -13.24 14.44
CA GLN A 73 -8.96 -12.94 15.63
C GLN A 73 -9.71 -12.18 16.75
N GLY A 74 -11.04 -12.30 16.83
CA GLY A 74 -11.88 -11.63 17.82
C GLY A 74 -12.17 -10.15 17.50
N VAL A 75 -11.90 -9.68 16.28
CA VAL A 75 -12.24 -8.30 15.89
C VAL A 75 -12.75 -8.24 14.45
N VAL A 76 -13.86 -7.50 14.26
CA VAL A 76 -14.48 -7.19 12.98
C VAL A 76 -14.86 -5.72 12.99
N ALA A 77 -14.65 -5.00 11.92
CA ALA A 77 -15.15 -3.63 11.78
C ALA A 77 -16.04 -3.48 10.54
N ARG A 78 -17.12 -2.73 10.70
CA ARG A 78 -17.95 -2.26 9.60
C ARG A 78 -17.40 -0.91 9.15
N VAL A 79 -16.97 -0.85 7.91
CA VAL A 79 -16.33 0.34 7.34
C VAL A 79 -17.06 0.80 6.09
N ASP A 80 -16.93 2.06 5.76
CA ASP A 80 -17.40 2.59 4.48
C ASP A 80 -16.75 1.80 3.33
N SER A 81 -17.58 1.31 2.41
CA SER A 81 -17.10 0.61 1.21
C SER A 81 -16.58 1.58 0.16
N ARG A 82 -16.95 2.86 0.26
CA ARG A 82 -16.40 3.92 -0.58
C ARG A 82 -14.96 4.15 -0.13
N ARG A 83 -14.01 3.70 -0.93
CA ARG A 83 -12.64 4.20 -0.77
C ARG A 83 -12.68 5.69 -1.07
N LYS A 84 -12.24 6.55 -0.14
CA LYS A 84 -11.86 7.92 -0.51
C LYS A 84 -10.90 7.76 -1.69
N GLU A 85 -11.29 8.21 -2.87
CA GLU A 85 -10.36 8.30 -4.00
C GLU A 85 -9.33 9.37 -3.63
N LEU A 86 -8.30 8.95 -2.91
CA LEU A 86 -7.14 9.81 -2.64
C LEU A 86 -6.46 10.08 -3.98
N LYS A 87 -6.22 11.34 -4.25
CA LYS A 87 -5.42 11.78 -5.39
C LYS A 87 -3.97 11.93 -4.95
N LEU A 88 -3.06 11.88 -5.91
CA LEU A 88 -1.63 12.02 -5.62
C LEU A 88 -1.28 13.30 -4.84
N PRO A 89 -1.81 14.48 -5.18
CA PRO A 89 -1.58 15.69 -4.39
C PRO A 89 -2.02 15.56 -2.93
N ASP A 90 -3.20 14.95 -2.67
CA ASP A 90 -3.72 14.78 -1.30
C ASP A 90 -2.74 13.95 -0.44
N VAL A 91 -2.08 12.96 -1.04
CA VAL A 91 -1.07 12.15 -0.34
C VAL A 91 0.20 12.96 -0.11
N LEU A 92 0.71 13.66 -1.13
CA LEU A 92 1.97 14.42 -1.02
C LEU A 92 1.86 15.55 0.02
N ASP A 93 0.74 16.27 0.03
CA ASP A 93 0.47 17.38 0.97
C ASP A 93 0.28 16.89 2.42
N GLY A 94 -0.17 15.65 2.61
CA GLY A 94 -0.41 15.08 3.93
C GLY A 94 0.80 14.44 4.60
N LEU A 95 1.97 14.38 3.96
CA LEU A 95 3.15 13.70 4.49
C LEU A 95 3.83 14.51 5.60
N THR A 96 4.18 13.84 6.69
CA THR A 96 4.96 14.39 7.81
C THR A 96 6.39 13.87 7.85
N GLU A 97 6.74 12.94 6.96
CA GLU A 97 8.08 12.38 6.76
C GLU A 97 8.43 12.35 5.27
N PRO A 98 9.71 12.15 4.89
CA PRO A 98 10.10 12.08 3.48
C PRO A 98 9.30 11.02 2.72
N ALA A 99 8.69 11.39 1.59
CA ALA A 99 7.88 10.52 0.75
C ALA A 99 8.61 9.22 0.42
N LEU A 100 7.92 8.09 0.51
CA LEU A 100 8.34 6.80 -0.04
C LEU A 100 7.18 6.26 -0.87
N LEU A 101 7.31 6.29 -2.18
CA LEU A 101 6.25 5.94 -3.12
C LEU A 101 6.67 4.76 -3.99
N LEU A 102 5.71 3.93 -4.37
CA LEU A 102 5.89 2.87 -5.35
C LEU A 102 5.04 3.16 -6.58
N VAL A 103 5.65 3.21 -7.74
CA VAL A 103 4.99 3.42 -9.03
C VAL A 103 5.11 2.15 -9.86
N LEU A 104 3.98 1.61 -10.31
CA LEU A 104 3.90 0.36 -11.07
C LEU A 104 3.52 0.67 -12.52
N ASP A 105 4.47 0.58 -13.44
CA ASP A 105 4.25 0.92 -14.85
C ASP A 105 3.76 -0.28 -15.66
N GLY A 106 2.44 -0.49 -15.68
CA GLY A 106 1.80 -1.44 -16.58
C GLY A 106 1.73 -2.90 -16.07
N ILE A 107 1.74 -3.11 -14.75
CA ILE A 107 1.54 -4.44 -14.17
C ILE A 107 0.14 -4.97 -14.47
N GLN A 108 0.04 -6.17 -15.03
CA GLN A 108 -1.23 -6.77 -15.48
C GLN A 108 -1.69 -7.94 -14.61
N ASP A 109 -0.79 -8.62 -13.92
CA ASP A 109 -1.14 -9.73 -13.04
C ASP A 109 -1.64 -9.22 -11.68
N PRO A 110 -2.88 -9.57 -11.27
CA PRO A 110 -3.42 -9.18 -9.97
C PRO A 110 -2.65 -9.79 -8.79
N HIS A 111 -1.98 -10.93 -8.96
CA HIS A 111 -1.13 -11.50 -7.92
C HIS A 111 0.09 -10.62 -7.67
N ASN A 112 0.73 -10.14 -8.73
CA ASN A 112 1.85 -9.20 -8.63
C ASN A 112 1.43 -7.89 -7.99
N LEU A 113 0.29 -7.32 -8.40
CA LEU A 113 -0.25 -6.10 -7.76
C LEU A 113 -0.49 -6.30 -6.27
N GLY A 114 -1.16 -7.39 -5.88
CA GLY A 114 -1.42 -7.70 -4.47
C GLY A 114 -0.14 -7.88 -3.66
N ALA A 115 0.87 -8.56 -4.23
CA ALA A 115 2.17 -8.74 -3.59
C ALA A 115 2.93 -7.41 -3.46
N CYS A 116 2.91 -6.55 -4.49
CA CYS A 116 3.51 -5.20 -4.43
C CYS A 116 2.86 -4.33 -3.34
N LEU A 117 1.53 -4.35 -3.21
CA LEU A 117 0.81 -3.66 -2.13
C LEU A 117 1.26 -4.16 -0.75
N ARG A 118 1.36 -5.47 -0.58
CA ARG A 118 1.83 -6.06 0.67
C ARG A 118 3.27 -5.67 1.02
N VAL A 119 4.13 -5.61 0.03
CA VAL A 119 5.51 -5.14 0.19
C VAL A 119 5.56 -3.65 0.51
N ALA A 120 4.76 -2.84 -0.17
CA ALA A 120 4.64 -1.41 0.08
C ALA A 120 4.18 -1.12 1.52
N ASP A 121 3.17 -1.85 2.01
CA ASP A 121 2.71 -1.77 3.40
C ASP A 121 3.83 -2.13 4.38
N ALA A 122 4.48 -3.25 4.16
CA ALA A 122 5.57 -3.73 5.03
C ALA A 122 6.77 -2.76 5.09
N ALA A 123 7.07 -2.07 3.98
CA ALA A 123 8.10 -1.04 3.91
C ALA A 123 7.62 0.34 4.41
N GLY A 124 6.33 0.50 4.73
CA GLY A 124 5.74 1.79 5.10
C GLY A 124 5.73 2.79 3.95
N ALA A 125 5.50 2.34 2.72
CA ALA A 125 5.30 3.24 1.60
C ALA A 125 3.97 4.00 1.75
N HIS A 126 3.97 5.27 1.38
CA HIS A 126 2.83 6.17 1.57
C HIS A 126 1.73 5.99 0.52
N ALA A 127 2.09 5.50 -0.67
CA ALA A 127 1.13 5.13 -1.72
C ALA A 127 1.76 4.19 -2.75
N VAL A 128 0.87 3.46 -3.45
CA VAL A 128 1.18 2.74 -4.70
C VAL A 128 0.42 3.43 -5.83
N ILE A 129 1.13 3.83 -6.87
CA ILE A 129 0.60 4.57 -8.01
C ILE A 129 0.69 3.70 -9.27
N ALA A 130 -0.38 3.64 -10.05
CA ALA A 130 -0.40 2.88 -11.31
C ALA A 130 -1.20 3.63 -12.38
N PRO A 131 -0.95 3.39 -13.67
CA PRO A 131 -1.79 3.92 -14.72
C PRO A 131 -3.18 3.26 -14.68
N LYS A 132 -4.22 4.04 -15.02
CA LYS A 132 -5.59 3.53 -15.13
C LYS A 132 -5.74 2.54 -16.28
N ASP A 133 -5.06 2.81 -17.39
CA ASP A 133 -5.10 2.00 -18.59
C ASP A 133 -3.85 1.12 -18.72
N LYS A 134 -4.00 -0.06 -19.32
CA LYS A 134 -2.92 -1.04 -19.52
C LYS A 134 -2.26 -1.49 -18.21
N ALA A 135 -3.04 -1.54 -17.13
CA ALA A 135 -2.64 -2.09 -15.85
C ALA A 135 -3.83 -2.79 -15.20
N VAL A 136 -3.57 -3.74 -14.34
CA VAL A 136 -4.62 -4.38 -13.56
C VAL A 136 -5.11 -3.44 -12.48
N GLY A 137 -6.42 -3.33 -12.32
CA GLY A 137 -7.04 -2.64 -11.20
C GLY A 137 -7.07 -3.48 -9.93
N LEU A 138 -7.40 -2.83 -8.83
CA LEU A 138 -7.53 -3.48 -7.52
C LEU A 138 -8.80 -4.33 -7.47
N ASN A 139 -8.72 -5.53 -8.01
CA ASN A 139 -9.78 -6.52 -8.03
C ASN A 139 -9.75 -7.45 -6.80
N ALA A 140 -10.72 -8.35 -6.67
CA ALA A 140 -10.84 -9.27 -5.53
C ALA A 140 -9.59 -10.15 -5.33
N THR A 141 -8.93 -10.57 -6.41
CA THR A 141 -7.69 -11.37 -6.36
C THR A 141 -6.54 -10.55 -5.78
N ALA A 142 -6.31 -9.33 -6.28
CA ALA A 142 -5.28 -8.45 -5.78
C ALA A 142 -5.50 -8.10 -4.30
N VAL A 143 -6.74 -7.78 -3.90
CA VAL A 143 -7.11 -7.52 -2.50
C VAL A 143 -6.81 -8.72 -1.60
N LYS A 144 -7.16 -9.94 -2.05
CA LYS A 144 -6.89 -11.17 -1.29
C LYS A 144 -5.39 -11.41 -1.10
N VAL A 145 -4.59 -11.25 -2.15
CA VAL A 145 -3.13 -11.43 -2.11
C VAL A 145 -2.45 -10.36 -1.27
N ALA A 146 -2.95 -9.13 -1.30
CA ALA A 146 -2.44 -8.02 -0.50
C ALA A 146 -2.58 -8.24 1.02
N SER A 147 -3.41 -9.21 1.48
CA SER A 147 -3.52 -9.60 2.90
C SER A 147 -3.78 -8.44 3.86
N GLY A 148 -4.66 -7.51 3.47
CA GLY A 148 -5.00 -6.31 4.24
C GLY A 148 -4.26 -5.04 3.80
N ALA A 149 -3.11 -5.15 3.13
CA ALA A 149 -2.36 -3.99 2.65
C ALA A 149 -3.14 -3.10 1.67
N ALA A 150 -4.09 -3.69 0.95
CA ALA A 150 -4.99 -2.93 0.10
C ALA A 150 -5.90 -1.95 0.86
N ASP A 151 -6.06 -2.12 2.17
CA ASP A 151 -6.86 -1.24 3.02
C ASP A 151 -6.02 -0.18 3.74
N THR A 152 -4.70 -0.38 3.80
CA THR A 152 -3.75 0.44 4.55
C THR A 152 -2.91 1.34 3.65
N VAL A 153 -2.51 0.85 2.48
CA VAL A 153 -1.73 1.62 1.51
C VAL A 153 -2.65 2.19 0.44
N PRO A 154 -2.71 3.51 0.25
CA PRO A 154 -3.43 4.13 -0.84
C PRO A 154 -2.99 3.58 -2.20
N TYR A 155 -3.93 3.04 -2.97
CA TYR A 155 -3.69 2.66 -4.37
C TYR A 155 -4.32 3.71 -5.28
N ILE A 156 -3.48 4.49 -5.95
CA ILE A 156 -3.87 5.64 -6.76
C ILE A 156 -3.74 5.29 -8.23
N THR A 157 -4.83 5.41 -8.98
CA THR A 157 -4.79 5.26 -10.43
C THR A 157 -4.74 6.61 -11.13
N VAL A 158 -3.81 6.77 -12.08
CA VAL A 158 -3.62 8.00 -12.84
C VAL A 158 -3.84 7.78 -14.34
N THR A 159 -4.41 8.75 -15.01
CA THR A 159 -4.63 8.67 -16.47
C THR A 159 -3.35 8.85 -17.28
N ASN A 160 -2.38 9.59 -16.74
CA ASN A 160 -1.11 9.86 -17.40
C ASN A 160 0.02 9.71 -16.38
N LEU A 161 0.76 8.58 -16.48
CA LEU A 161 1.81 8.26 -15.53
C LEU A 161 2.98 9.25 -15.59
N ALA A 162 3.41 9.65 -16.79
CA ALA A 162 4.51 10.61 -16.93
C ALA A 162 4.16 11.98 -16.33
N ARG A 163 2.90 12.40 -16.41
CA ARG A 163 2.42 13.61 -15.73
C ARG A 163 2.49 13.44 -14.20
N ALA A 164 2.03 12.30 -13.69
CA ALA A 164 2.09 12.03 -12.25
C ALA A 164 3.55 12.01 -11.72
N LEU A 165 4.50 11.49 -12.51
CA LEU A 165 5.93 11.53 -12.14
C LEU A 165 6.43 12.98 -12.06
N ARG A 166 6.05 13.85 -13.01
CA ARG A 166 6.42 15.28 -12.95
C ARG A 166 5.80 15.98 -11.75
N GLU A 167 4.55 15.67 -11.41
CA GLU A 167 3.90 16.19 -10.19
C GLU A 167 4.66 15.78 -8.92
N MET A 168 5.19 14.55 -8.87
CA MET A 168 6.07 14.12 -7.78
C MET A 168 7.39 14.89 -7.75
N GLN A 169 8.03 15.09 -8.91
CA GLN A 169 9.26 15.87 -9.05
C GLN A 169 9.07 17.32 -8.62
N GLU A 170 7.99 17.97 -9.04
CA GLU A 170 7.60 19.32 -8.62
C GLU A 170 7.40 19.44 -7.11
N ALA A 171 6.94 18.35 -6.46
CA ALA A 171 6.82 18.23 -5.01
C ALA A 171 8.16 17.85 -4.31
N GLY A 172 9.27 17.79 -5.04
CA GLY A 172 10.61 17.49 -4.49
C GLY A 172 10.88 16.00 -4.26
N VAL A 173 10.09 15.11 -4.87
CA VAL A 173 10.30 13.65 -4.80
C VAL A 173 11.24 13.23 -5.92
N TRP A 174 12.34 12.55 -5.56
CA TRP A 174 13.29 11.99 -6.51
C TRP A 174 12.74 10.69 -7.11
N VAL A 175 12.60 10.66 -8.43
CA VAL A 175 11.96 9.55 -9.16
C VAL A 175 13.02 8.61 -9.73
N LEU A 176 13.14 7.41 -9.15
CA LEU A 176 14.10 6.38 -9.52
C LEU A 176 13.42 5.28 -10.34
N GLY A 177 13.86 5.08 -11.58
CA GLY A 177 13.39 4.01 -12.46
C GLY A 177 14.24 2.75 -12.32
N ALA A 178 13.63 1.60 -12.02
CA ALA A 178 14.32 0.33 -12.00
C ALA A 178 14.53 -0.19 -13.44
N ALA A 179 15.80 -0.30 -13.87
CA ALA A 179 16.17 -0.72 -15.21
C ALA A 179 17.48 -1.54 -15.15
N GLY A 180 17.46 -2.76 -15.71
CA GLY A 180 18.58 -3.71 -15.59
C GLY A 180 19.88 -3.23 -16.25
N GLU A 181 19.77 -2.41 -17.31
CA GLU A 181 20.89 -1.85 -18.07
C GLU A 181 21.47 -0.56 -17.48
N ALA A 182 20.91 -0.05 -16.39
CA ALA A 182 21.42 1.15 -15.73
C ALA A 182 22.84 0.93 -15.18
N GLU A 183 23.65 1.99 -15.16
CA GLU A 183 25.02 1.92 -14.66
C GLU A 183 25.09 1.85 -13.14
N ARG A 184 24.26 2.66 -12.47
CA ARG A 184 24.25 2.75 -11.00
C ARG A 184 23.41 1.66 -10.35
N SER A 185 23.89 1.17 -9.22
CA SER A 185 23.17 0.19 -8.40
C SER A 185 22.24 0.86 -7.38
N ILE A 186 21.14 0.20 -7.01
CA ILE A 186 20.26 0.64 -5.93
C ILE A 186 21.00 0.90 -4.62
N TYR A 187 22.14 0.26 -4.40
CA TYR A 187 22.95 0.38 -3.19
C TYR A 187 23.87 1.60 -3.17
N THR A 188 24.02 2.28 -4.31
CA THR A 188 24.93 3.45 -4.47
C THR A 188 24.20 4.76 -4.66
N VAL A 189 22.87 4.73 -4.75
CA VAL A 189 22.02 5.92 -4.90
C VAL A 189 21.54 6.37 -3.52
N ASP A 190 21.56 7.68 -3.26
CA ASP A 190 20.99 8.24 -2.03
C ASP A 190 19.46 8.18 -2.07
N GLN A 191 18.87 7.54 -1.06
CA GLN A 191 17.43 7.33 -0.92
C GLN A 191 16.89 7.83 0.44
N LYS A 192 17.66 8.66 1.14
CA LYS A 192 17.29 9.22 2.44
C LYS A 192 16.17 10.25 2.32
N GLY A 193 16.18 11.03 1.25
CA GLY A 193 15.17 12.04 0.93
C GLY A 193 13.86 11.45 0.38
N PRO A 194 12.91 12.32 0.00
CA PRO A 194 11.69 11.91 -0.66
C PRO A 194 11.99 11.13 -1.95
N THR A 195 11.47 9.90 -2.06
CA THR A 195 11.82 8.97 -3.15
C THR A 195 10.59 8.25 -3.69
N ALA A 196 10.48 8.14 -5.00
CA ALA A 196 9.53 7.29 -5.70
C ALA A 196 10.27 6.24 -6.53
N TRP A 197 10.00 4.97 -6.30
CA TRP A 197 10.51 3.87 -7.10
C TRP A 197 9.53 3.52 -8.21
N VAL A 198 9.99 3.52 -9.44
CA VAL A 198 9.20 3.16 -10.64
C VAL A 198 9.67 1.82 -11.15
N LEU A 199 8.77 0.84 -11.16
CA LEU A 199 9.02 -0.50 -11.68
C LEU A 199 8.11 -0.80 -12.87
N GLY A 200 8.69 -1.37 -13.91
CA GLY A 200 8.00 -1.76 -15.14
C GLY A 200 7.36 -3.14 -15.08
N ALA A 201 6.65 -3.48 -16.14
CA ALA A 201 6.09 -4.82 -16.34
C ALA A 201 7.19 -5.87 -16.55
N GLU A 202 6.87 -7.12 -16.24
CA GLU A 202 7.75 -8.26 -16.51
C GLU A 202 7.99 -8.40 -18.02
N GLY A 203 9.25 -8.52 -18.44
CA GLY A 203 9.67 -8.62 -19.82
C GLY A 203 9.85 -7.26 -20.51
N ASP A 204 8.85 -6.40 -20.52
CA ASP A 204 8.89 -5.13 -21.26
C ASP A 204 9.62 -4.00 -20.49
N GLY A 205 9.75 -4.13 -19.16
CA GLY A 205 10.36 -3.10 -18.31
C GLY A 205 9.55 -1.81 -18.26
N LEU A 206 10.25 -0.68 -18.12
CA LEU A 206 9.63 0.65 -18.09
C LEU A 206 9.25 1.09 -19.52
N ARG A 207 8.04 1.63 -19.69
CA ARG A 207 7.64 2.25 -20.95
C ARG A 207 8.54 3.46 -21.27
N ARG A 208 8.79 3.71 -22.56
CA ARG A 208 9.72 4.74 -23.02
C ARG A 208 9.51 6.10 -22.34
N LEU A 209 8.29 6.62 -22.33
CA LEU A 209 8.01 7.92 -21.72
C LEU A 209 8.19 7.93 -20.19
N THR A 210 7.82 6.85 -19.52
CA THR A 210 8.05 6.67 -18.08
C THR A 210 9.53 6.70 -17.76
N ARG A 211 10.32 5.96 -18.54
CA ARG A 211 11.78 5.89 -18.44
C ARG A 211 12.44 7.26 -18.63
N GLU A 212 12.04 8.00 -19.68
CA GLU A 212 12.54 9.34 -20.00
C GLU A 212 12.15 10.39 -18.95
N THR A 213 11.11 10.12 -18.16
CA THR A 213 10.62 11.05 -17.12
C THR A 213 11.27 10.79 -15.76
N CYS A 214 11.85 9.61 -15.50
CA CYS A 214 12.59 9.37 -14.26
C CYS A 214 13.81 10.30 -14.15
N ASP A 215 14.14 10.73 -12.93
CA ASP A 215 15.35 11.53 -12.67
C ASP A 215 16.61 10.70 -12.86
N GLU A 216 16.53 9.42 -12.50
CA GLU A 216 17.65 8.50 -12.65
C GLU A 216 17.15 7.07 -12.89
N LEU A 217 17.91 6.31 -13.71
CA LEU A 217 17.70 4.87 -13.87
C LEU A 217 18.75 4.13 -13.02
N VAL A 218 18.27 3.09 -12.34
CA VAL A 218 19.04 2.37 -11.33
C VAL A 218 18.79 0.88 -11.46
N ARG A 219 19.83 0.06 -11.35
CA ARG A 219 19.72 -1.38 -11.46
C ARG A 219 19.72 -2.08 -10.11
N ILE A 220 19.02 -3.19 -10.00
CA ILE A 220 19.25 -4.22 -9.00
C ILE A 220 20.37 -5.12 -9.54
N PRO A 221 21.54 -5.25 -8.87
CA PRO A 221 22.61 -6.11 -9.36
C PRO A 221 22.16 -7.56 -9.42
N MET A 222 22.34 -8.18 -10.61
CA MET A 222 22.05 -9.59 -10.83
C MET A 222 23.36 -10.35 -10.97
N TYR A 223 23.50 -11.49 -10.28
CA TYR A 223 24.74 -12.29 -10.24
C TYR A 223 24.56 -13.68 -10.83
N GLY A 224 23.36 -14.01 -11.28
CA GLY A 224 23.01 -15.30 -11.88
C GLY A 224 22.76 -15.20 -13.39
N THR A 225 22.07 -16.20 -13.92
CA THR A 225 21.71 -16.30 -15.35
C THR A 225 20.39 -15.63 -15.70
N VAL A 226 19.54 -15.36 -14.72
CA VAL A 226 18.27 -14.68 -14.95
C VAL A 226 18.48 -13.17 -15.09
N GLU A 227 17.75 -12.55 -16.03
CA GLU A 227 17.91 -11.14 -16.37
C GLU A 227 17.05 -10.20 -15.51
N SER A 228 16.03 -10.73 -14.86
CA SER A 228 15.09 -9.92 -14.04
C SER A 228 14.55 -10.70 -12.85
N LEU A 229 14.00 -9.95 -11.89
CA LEU A 229 13.25 -10.47 -10.75
C LEU A 229 11.76 -10.25 -10.97
N ASN A 230 10.95 -11.09 -10.33
CA ASN A 230 9.52 -10.77 -10.18
C ASN A 230 9.35 -9.35 -9.61
N VAL A 231 8.41 -8.59 -10.16
CA VAL A 231 8.21 -7.16 -9.81
C VAL A 231 7.96 -6.92 -8.32
N SER A 232 7.28 -7.84 -7.63
CA SER A 232 7.06 -7.69 -6.19
C SER A 232 8.34 -7.90 -5.38
N VAL A 233 9.22 -8.78 -5.82
CA VAL A 233 10.56 -8.97 -5.22
C VAL A 233 11.41 -7.72 -5.46
N ALA A 234 11.45 -7.22 -6.69
CA ALA A 234 12.15 -5.99 -7.05
C ALA A 234 11.64 -4.79 -6.23
N SER A 235 10.31 -4.66 -6.07
CA SER A 235 9.69 -3.64 -5.21
C SER A 235 10.18 -3.73 -3.77
N GLY A 236 10.32 -4.96 -3.24
CA GLY A 236 10.83 -5.18 -1.90
C GLY A 236 12.27 -4.70 -1.75
N LEU A 237 13.15 -5.08 -2.65
CA LEU A 237 14.54 -4.67 -2.61
C LEU A 237 14.68 -3.14 -2.66
N CYS A 238 13.95 -2.46 -3.56
CA CYS A 238 13.99 -1.02 -3.71
C CYS A 238 13.47 -0.29 -2.46
N LEU A 239 12.29 -0.65 -1.99
CA LEU A 239 11.66 0.02 -0.84
C LEU A 239 12.39 -0.24 0.47
N PHE A 240 12.85 -1.46 0.70
CA PHE A 240 13.59 -1.79 1.92
C PHE A 240 15.01 -1.22 1.92
N GLU A 241 15.65 -1.05 0.77
CA GLU A 241 16.91 -0.32 0.70
C GLU A 241 16.72 1.15 1.07
N ALA A 242 15.67 1.81 0.59
CA ALA A 242 15.33 3.16 1.02
C ALA A 242 15.10 3.23 2.55
N ARG A 243 14.37 2.28 3.11
CA ARG A 243 14.15 2.21 4.57
C ARG A 243 15.43 1.96 5.34
N ARG A 244 16.31 1.07 4.85
CA ARG A 244 17.61 0.83 5.46
C ARG A 244 18.44 2.11 5.54
N GLN A 245 18.53 2.87 4.44
CA GLN A 245 19.29 4.11 4.40
C GLN A 245 18.71 5.17 5.36
N ARG A 246 17.39 5.31 5.43
CA ARG A 246 16.70 6.24 6.35
C ARG A 246 16.85 5.84 7.82
N SER A 247 16.95 4.55 8.13
CA SER A 247 17.14 4.08 9.52
C SER A 247 18.57 4.25 10.02
N MET A 248 19.53 4.56 9.15
CA MET A 248 20.94 4.79 9.47
C MET A 248 21.32 6.28 9.47
N ALA A 249 20.36 7.14 9.14
CA ALA A 249 20.53 8.60 9.11
C ALA A 249 20.12 9.22 10.43
#